data_344cd93ac1c3a633cdbc3cf76634e33a
#
_entry.id   344cd93ac1c3a633cdbc3cf76634e33a
#
_cell.length_a   1.000
_cell.length_b   1.000
_cell.length_c   1.000
_cell.angle_alpha   90.00
_cell.angle_beta   90.00
_cell.angle_gamma   90.00
#
_symmetry.space_group_name_H-M   'P 1'
#
loop_
_entity.id
_entity.type
_entity.pdbx_description
1 polymer ?
#
loop_
_entity_poly.entity_id
_entity_poly.type
_entity_poly.pdbx_seq_one_letter_code
_entity_poly.pdbx_strand_id
1 'polypeptide(L)'
;MSNSIVEIEDTKCVFIFGYNASTSHPIVARRINHAKAKGAKVIVCDPRKIETARIADIYAPLANGSNVAFLNAMMNVILEEGLQDQKFIDEHTENFDAFYETVKAYTPESTQHITGIEPEMLREIARTYAKAETATILWGMGVCQFRQGVETVRALASLAMLTGNLGKPNVGVNPVRGQNNVQGACDMGALFNTLPGYQSFADPEINAKFAKAWGVPSIPSKPGVPLS
;
A
#
# COMPACT_ATOMS: atom_id res chain seq x y z
N MET A 1 5.41 6.31 2.89
CA MET A 1 6.27 5.23 2.36
C MET A 1 7.07 4.68 3.51
N SER A 2 7.11 3.36 3.68
CA SER A 2 7.90 2.73 4.74
C SER A 2 9.39 2.66 4.41
N ASN A 3 9.73 2.64 3.12
CA ASN A 3 11.09 2.53 2.62
C ASN A 3 11.43 3.63 1.61
N SER A 4 12.71 3.82 1.35
CA SER A 4 13.19 4.79 0.37
C SER A 4 12.84 4.39 -1.07
N ILE A 5 12.53 5.37 -1.92
CA ILE A 5 12.30 5.16 -3.35
C ILE A 5 13.51 4.50 -4.05
N VAL A 6 14.72 4.75 -3.56
CA VAL A 6 15.95 4.15 -4.13
C VAL A 6 15.96 2.64 -3.97
N GLU A 7 15.44 2.12 -2.87
CA GLU A 7 15.42 0.69 -2.56
C GLU A 7 14.55 -0.15 -3.51
N ILE A 8 13.65 0.49 -4.27
CA ILE A 8 12.85 -0.19 -5.30
C ILE A 8 13.76 -0.90 -6.32
N GLU A 9 14.94 -0.36 -6.60
CA GLU A 9 15.86 -0.91 -7.61
C GLU A 9 16.46 -2.27 -7.23
N ASP A 10 16.46 -2.63 -5.95
CA ASP A 10 17.09 -3.83 -5.43
C ASP A 10 16.10 -4.86 -4.89
N THR A 11 14.79 -4.56 -4.96
CA THR A 11 13.74 -5.53 -4.61
C THR A 11 13.67 -6.69 -5.60
N LYS A 12 13.14 -7.83 -5.15
CA LYS A 12 12.94 -9.03 -6.01
C LYS A 12 11.53 -9.11 -6.60
N CYS A 13 10.56 -8.42 -5.98
CA CYS A 13 9.20 -8.32 -6.52
C CYS A 13 8.65 -6.90 -6.33
N VAL A 14 8.12 -6.32 -7.40
CA VAL A 14 7.39 -5.05 -7.37
C VAL A 14 5.92 -5.33 -7.61
N PHE A 15 5.10 -5.19 -6.58
CA PHE A 15 3.65 -5.33 -6.66
C PHE A 15 3.01 -3.95 -6.79
N ILE A 16 2.47 -3.64 -7.96
CA ILE A 16 1.88 -2.36 -8.33
C ILE A 16 0.37 -2.50 -8.34
N PHE A 17 -0.32 -1.70 -7.53
CA PHE A 17 -1.76 -1.79 -7.35
C PHE A 17 -2.44 -0.44 -7.54
N GLY A 18 -3.28 -0.30 -8.59
CA GLY A 18 -3.99 0.94 -8.88
C GLY A 18 -3.08 2.15 -9.07
N TYR A 19 -1.96 1.98 -9.79
CA TYR A 19 -0.94 3.00 -9.92
C TYR A 19 -0.23 2.98 -11.27
N ASN A 20 -0.32 4.08 -12.01
CA ASN A 20 0.39 4.28 -13.28
C ASN A 20 1.69 5.06 -13.07
N ALA A 21 2.74 4.35 -12.71
CA ALA A 21 4.05 4.94 -12.44
C ALA A 21 4.59 5.71 -13.66
N SER A 22 4.45 5.17 -14.85
CA SER A 22 5.01 5.75 -16.08
C SER A 22 4.47 7.15 -16.37
N THR A 23 3.19 7.38 -16.08
CA THR A 23 2.55 8.68 -16.32
C THR A 23 2.71 9.64 -15.14
N SER A 24 2.51 9.15 -13.91
CA SER A 24 2.43 10.02 -12.73
C SER A 24 3.78 10.30 -12.08
N HIS A 25 4.72 9.33 -12.13
CA HIS A 25 5.99 9.41 -11.41
C HIS A 25 7.13 8.78 -12.22
N PRO A 26 7.60 9.42 -13.29
CA PRO A 26 8.57 8.84 -14.23
C PRO A 26 9.89 8.42 -13.56
N ILE A 27 10.31 9.08 -12.48
CA ILE A 27 11.50 8.68 -11.73
C ILE A 27 11.28 7.36 -10.99
N VAL A 28 10.08 7.14 -10.42
CA VAL A 28 9.73 5.85 -9.81
C VAL A 28 9.63 4.77 -10.88
N ALA A 29 9.01 5.06 -12.03
CA ALA A 29 8.94 4.14 -13.17
C ALA A 29 10.33 3.71 -13.65
N ARG A 30 11.29 4.63 -13.71
CA ARG A 30 12.69 4.31 -14.04
C ARG A 30 13.28 3.30 -13.04
N ARG A 31 13.01 3.47 -11.74
CA ARG A 31 13.52 2.53 -10.72
C ARG A 31 12.88 1.17 -10.82
N ILE A 32 11.59 1.09 -11.13
CA ILE A 32 10.89 -0.17 -11.42
C ILE A 32 11.55 -0.88 -12.62
N ASN A 33 11.86 -0.13 -13.68
CA ASN A 33 12.57 -0.67 -14.84
C ASN A 33 13.96 -1.20 -14.49
N HIS A 34 14.70 -0.51 -13.60
CA HIS A 34 16.00 -0.98 -13.11
C HIS A 34 15.85 -2.27 -12.30
N ALA A 35 14.87 -2.35 -11.38
CA ALA A 35 14.57 -3.57 -10.65
C ALA A 35 14.30 -4.74 -11.61
N LYS A 36 13.44 -4.51 -12.61
CA LYS A 36 13.13 -5.54 -13.63
C LYS A 36 14.36 -5.95 -14.42
N ALA A 37 15.22 -5.02 -14.83
CA ALA A 37 16.46 -5.32 -15.52
C ALA A 37 17.43 -6.16 -14.65
N LYS A 38 17.34 -6.05 -13.33
CA LYS A 38 18.06 -6.88 -12.34
C LYS A 38 17.36 -8.23 -12.05
N GLY A 39 16.25 -8.52 -12.72
CA GLY A 39 15.52 -9.79 -12.58
C GLY A 39 14.35 -9.79 -11.61
N ALA A 40 13.96 -8.63 -11.06
CA ALA A 40 12.77 -8.53 -10.23
C ALA A 40 11.50 -8.87 -11.02
N LYS A 41 10.55 -9.55 -10.37
CA LYS A 41 9.22 -9.76 -10.93
C LYS A 41 8.38 -8.50 -10.76
N VAL A 42 7.64 -8.13 -11.79
CA VAL A 42 6.74 -6.98 -11.79
C VAL A 42 5.31 -7.47 -11.96
N ILE A 43 4.47 -7.25 -10.96
CA ILE A 43 3.05 -7.57 -10.97
C ILE A 43 2.28 -6.25 -11.03
N VAL A 44 1.35 -6.12 -11.95
CA VAL A 44 0.51 -4.91 -12.10
C VAL A 44 -0.96 -5.30 -12.02
N CYS A 45 -1.66 -4.74 -11.04
CA CYS A 45 -3.11 -4.87 -10.87
C CYS A 45 -3.77 -3.52 -11.13
N ASP A 46 -4.45 -3.39 -12.25
CA ASP A 46 -5.16 -2.16 -12.65
C ASP A 46 -6.27 -2.54 -13.65
N PRO A 47 -7.47 -1.98 -13.54
CA PRO A 47 -8.55 -2.26 -14.50
C PRO A 47 -8.21 -1.85 -15.94
N ARG A 48 -7.29 -0.90 -16.09
CA ARG A 48 -6.82 -0.45 -17.40
C ARG A 48 -5.43 -1.03 -17.69
N LYS A 49 -5.20 -1.43 -18.93
CA LYS A 49 -3.86 -1.80 -19.40
C LYS A 49 -2.97 -0.56 -19.54
N ILE A 50 -2.56 -0.02 -18.40
CA ILE A 50 -1.71 1.17 -18.30
C ILE A 50 -0.30 0.92 -18.87
N GLU A 51 0.47 1.99 -19.11
CA GLU A 51 1.82 1.86 -19.66
C GLU A 51 2.75 1.02 -18.78
N THR A 52 2.64 1.15 -17.48
CA THR A 52 3.41 0.31 -16.52
C THR A 52 3.10 -1.18 -16.70
N ALA A 53 1.89 -1.55 -17.15
CA ALA A 53 1.54 -2.94 -17.43
C ALA A 53 2.29 -3.55 -18.63
N ARG A 54 2.89 -2.73 -19.50
CA ARG A 54 3.68 -3.23 -20.64
C ARG A 54 4.96 -3.95 -20.22
N ILE A 55 5.48 -3.60 -19.05
CA ILE A 55 6.69 -4.21 -18.49
C ILE A 55 6.38 -5.28 -17.45
N ALA A 56 5.12 -5.49 -17.11
CA ALA A 56 4.70 -6.48 -16.12
C ALA A 56 5.02 -7.91 -16.58
N ASP A 57 5.44 -8.75 -15.64
CA ASP A 57 5.48 -10.21 -15.82
C ASP A 57 4.07 -10.78 -15.69
N ILE A 58 3.26 -10.20 -14.77
CA ILE A 58 1.87 -10.56 -14.58
C ILE A 58 1.02 -9.29 -14.57
N TYR A 59 -0.01 -9.25 -15.41
CA TYR A 59 -0.97 -8.16 -15.44
C TYR A 59 -2.38 -8.70 -15.11
N ALA A 60 -2.97 -8.17 -14.05
CA ALA A 60 -4.31 -8.52 -13.59
C ALA A 60 -5.30 -7.37 -13.83
N PRO A 61 -6.20 -7.48 -14.82
CA PRO A 61 -7.22 -6.48 -15.10
C PRO A 61 -8.44 -6.64 -14.17
N LEU A 62 -8.25 -6.37 -12.87
CA LEU A 62 -9.31 -6.58 -11.90
C LEU A 62 -10.49 -5.60 -12.09
N ALA A 63 -11.69 -6.06 -11.72
CA ALA A 63 -12.90 -5.25 -11.78
C ALA A 63 -12.85 -4.07 -10.79
N ASN A 64 -13.43 -2.93 -11.18
CA ASN A 64 -13.49 -1.75 -10.31
C ASN A 64 -14.22 -2.04 -8.99
N GLY A 65 -13.62 -1.63 -7.87
CA GLY A 65 -14.19 -1.80 -6.53
C GLY A 65 -13.95 -3.18 -5.90
N SER A 66 -13.24 -4.08 -6.58
CA SER A 66 -12.96 -5.44 -6.07
C SER A 66 -11.67 -5.55 -5.25
N ASN A 67 -11.01 -4.45 -4.96
CA ASN A 67 -9.67 -4.41 -4.35
C ASN A 67 -9.56 -5.27 -3.09
N VAL A 68 -10.49 -5.12 -2.15
CA VAL A 68 -10.47 -5.85 -0.86
C VAL A 68 -10.66 -7.34 -1.08
N ALA A 69 -11.61 -7.74 -1.94
CA ALA A 69 -11.85 -9.15 -2.25
C ALA A 69 -10.62 -9.79 -2.90
N PHE A 70 -9.98 -9.09 -3.84
CA PHE A 70 -8.76 -9.56 -4.49
C PHE A 70 -7.60 -9.75 -3.49
N LEU A 71 -7.35 -8.75 -2.64
CA LEU A 71 -6.26 -8.82 -1.66
C LEU A 71 -6.52 -9.89 -0.60
N ASN A 72 -7.76 -10.03 -0.12
CA ASN A 72 -8.12 -11.08 0.82
C ASN A 72 -7.93 -12.47 0.17
N ALA A 73 -8.29 -12.63 -1.10
CA ALA A 73 -8.08 -13.89 -1.81
C ALA A 73 -6.59 -14.20 -2.02
N MET A 74 -5.74 -13.19 -2.29
CA MET A 74 -4.29 -13.39 -2.29
C MET A 74 -3.78 -13.88 -0.94
N MET A 75 -4.23 -13.25 0.16
CA MET A 75 -3.83 -13.62 1.52
C MET A 75 -4.36 -15.02 1.91
N ASN A 76 -5.56 -15.38 1.44
CA ASN A 76 -6.10 -16.73 1.60
C ASN A 76 -5.17 -17.78 0.96
N VAL A 77 -4.76 -17.60 -0.29
CA VAL A 77 -3.83 -18.50 -0.97
C VAL A 77 -2.50 -18.60 -0.22
N ILE A 78 -1.96 -17.49 0.26
CA ILE A 78 -0.70 -17.46 1.02
C ILE A 78 -0.81 -18.30 2.29
N LEU A 79 -1.93 -18.21 3.00
CA LEU A 79 -2.20 -18.98 4.22
C LEU A 79 -2.45 -20.47 3.93
N GLU A 80 -3.26 -20.79 2.93
CA GLU A 80 -3.55 -22.17 2.56
C GLU A 80 -2.32 -22.94 2.07
N GLU A 81 -1.39 -22.25 1.41
CA GLU A 81 -0.15 -22.84 0.89
C GLU A 81 1.03 -22.74 1.88
N GLY A 82 0.83 -22.18 3.07
CA GLY A 82 1.87 -22.05 4.10
C GLY A 82 3.03 -21.11 3.68
N LEU A 83 2.74 -20.08 2.89
CA LEU A 83 3.73 -19.14 2.36
C LEU A 83 3.92 -17.89 3.23
N GLN A 84 3.22 -17.80 4.37
CA GLN A 84 3.35 -16.69 5.32
C GLN A 84 4.68 -16.75 6.08
N ASP A 85 5.15 -15.58 6.49
CA ASP A 85 6.27 -15.47 7.43
C ASP A 85 5.75 -15.59 8.87
N GLN A 86 5.61 -16.84 9.36
CA GLN A 86 5.06 -17.09 10.69
C GLN A 86 5.88 -16.44 11.80
N LYS A 87 7.21 -16.39 11.65
CA LYS A 87 8.06 -15.73 12.64
C LYS A 87 7.76 -14.24 12.75
N PHE A 88 7.63 -13.55 11.61
CA PHE A 88 7.26 -12.15 11.60
C PHE A 88 5.87 -11.91 12.22
N ILE A 89 4.92 -12.78 11.92
CA ILE A 89 3.57 -12.72 12.49
C ILE A 89 3.62 -12.82 14.01
N ASP A 90 4.30 -13.79 14.55
CA ASP A 90 4.38 -14.06 15.98
C ASP A 90 5.10 -12.95 16.76
N GLU A 91 6.13 -12.34 16.15
CA GLU A 91 6.96 -11.33 16.80
C GLU A 91 6.42 -9.90 16.66
N HIS A 92 5.65 -9.60 15.59
CA HIS A 92 5.36 -8.21 15.18
C HIS A 92 3.89 -7.91 14.90
N THR A 93 2.98 -8.89 15.05
CA THR A 93 1.56 -8.67 14.79
C THR A 93 0.69 -9.10 15.96
N GLU A 94 -0.56 -8.66 15.94
CA GLU A 94 -1.58 -9.04 16.90
C GLU A 94 -2.89 -9.43 16.17
N ASN A 95 -3.78 -10.13 16.86
CA ASN A 95 -5.10 -10.52 16.34
C ASN A 95 -5.06 -11.39 15.07
N PHE A 96 -4.01 -12.20 14.90
CA PHE A 96 -3.84 -13.05 13.72
C PHE A 96 -5.00 -14.03 13.51
N ASP A 97 -5.52 -14.63 14.59
CA ASP A 97 -6.63 -15.58 14.51
C ASP A 97 -7.91 -14.92 13.94
N ALA A 98 -8.24 -13.72 14.38
CA ALA A 98 -9.39 -12.97 13.88
C ALA A 98 -9.20 -12.56 12.40
N PHE A 99 -7.98 -12.23 12.02
CA PHE A 99 -7.62 -11.98 10.63
C PHE A 99 -7.78 -13.24 9.78
N TYR A 100 -7.25 -14.38 10.22
CA TYR A 100 -7.36 -15.66 9.53
C TYR A 100 -8.84 -16.05 9.30
N GLU A 101 -9.67 -15.96 10.35
CA GLU A 101 -11.12 -16.22 10.25
C GLU A 101 -11.82 -15.34 9.22
N THR A 102 -11.37 -14.10 9.06
CA THR A 102 -11.92 -13.19 8.05
C THR A 102 -11.48 -13.59 6.64
N VAL A 103 -10.21 -13.93 6.45
CA VAL A 103 -9.62 -14.16 5.14
C VAL A 103 -9.96 -15.54 4.57
N LYS A 104 -10.16 -16.55 5.40
CA LYS A 104 -10.42 -17.93 4.96
C LYS A 104 -11.64 -18.12 4.05
N ALA A 105 -12.61 -17.20 4.11
CA ALA A 105 -13.80 -17.25 3.26
C ALA A 105 -13.56 -16.73 1.83
N TYR A 106 -12.45 -16.05 1.60
CA TYR A 106 -12.11 -15.44 0.32
C TYR A 106 -11.25 -16.37 -0.54
N THR A 107 -11.80 -17.50 -0.97
CA THR A 107 -11.05 -18.36 -1.90
C THR A 107 -10.98 -17.71 -3.29
N PRO A 108 -9.98 -18.04 -4.12
CA PRO A 108 -9.93 -17.57 -5.51
C PRO A 108 -11.23 -17.82 -6.28
N GLU A 109 -11.83 -18.99 -6.10
CA GLU A 109 -13.09 -19.39 -6.74
C GLU A 109 -14.27 -18.52 -6.25
N SER A 110 -14.37 -18.30 -4.93
CA SER A 110 -15.46 -17.50 -4.36
C SER A 110 -15.39 -16.03 -4.78
N THR A 111 -14.20 -15.52 -5.11
CA THR A 111 -13.96 -14.12 -5.45
C THR A 111 -13.89 -13.86 -6.95
N GLN A 112 -13.83 -14.86 -7.80
CA GLN A 112 -13.73 -14.72 -9.25
C GLN A 112 -14.82 -13.83 -9.83
N HIS A 113 -16.09 -14.05 -9.43
CA HIS A 113 -17.23 -13.28 -9.93
C HIS A 113 -17.20 -11.80 -9.48
N ILE A 114 -16.45 -11.46 -8.42
CA ILE A 114 -16.28 -10.10 -7.91
C ILE A 114 -15.09 -9.43 -8.59
N THR A 115 -13.98 -10.14 -8.70
CA THR A 115 -12.69 -9.59 -9.15
C THR A 115 -12.52 -9.63 -10.66
N GLY A 116 -13.20 -10.56 -11.33
CA GLY A 116 -12.99 -10.87 -12.75
C GLY A 116 -11.65 -11.57 -13.03
N ILE A 117 -10.93 -11.99 -12.00
CA ILE A 117 -9.63 -12.65 -12.13
C ILE A 117 -9.79 -14.16 -12.02
N GLU A 118 -9.21 -14.88 -12.98
CA GLU A 118 -9.21 -16.33 -12.97
C GLU A 118 -8.47 -16.87 -11.73
N PRO A 119 -9.01 -17.92 -11.07
CA PRO A 119 -8.44 -18.44 -9.82
C PRO A 119 -6.96 -18.77 -9.91
N GLU A 120 -6.52 -19.39 -11.00
CA GLU A 120 -5.11 -19.78 -11.15
C GLU A 120 -4.19 -18.55 -11.36
N MET A 121 -4.66 -17.51 -12.06
CA MET A 121 -3.92 -16.24 -12.16
C MET A 121 -3.75 -15.59 -10.78
N LEU A 122 -4.80 -15.63 -9.94
CA LEU A 122 -4.73 -15.10 -8.58
C LEU A 122 -3.72 -15.88 -7.73
N ARG A 123 -3.72 -17.22 -7.84
CA ARG A 123 -2.71 -18.06 -7.18
C ARG A 123 -1.30 -17.75 -7.67
N GLU A 124 -1.10 -17.60 -8.97
CA GLU A 124 0.20 -17.22 -9.53
C GLU A 124 0.70 -15.90 -8.98
N ILE A 125 -0.18 -14.89 -8.87
CA ILE A 125 0.15 -13.59 -8.29
C ILE A 125 0.54 -13.75 -6.82
N ALA A 126 -0.26 -14.44 -6.03
CA ALA A 126 -0.01 -14.66 -4.60
C ALA A 126 1.31 -15.39 -4.36
N ARG A 127 1.57 -16.48 -5.10
CA ARG A 127 2.82 -17.25 -5.03
C ARG A 127 4.04 -16.42 -5.46
N THR A 128 3.90 -15.64 -6.54
CA THR A 128 5.00 -14.80 -7.05
C THR A 128 5.39 -13.73 -6.04
N TYR A 129 4.40 -13.11 -5.40
CA TYR A 129 4.64 -12.12 -4.37
C TYR A 129 5.22 -12.73 -3.08
N ALA A 130 4.62 -13.80 -2.57
CA ALA A 130 4.98 -14.38 -1.28
C ALA A 130 6.32 -15.12 -1.29
N LYS A 131 6.70 -15.74 -2.43
CA LYS A 131 7.98 -16.46 -2.57
C LYS A 131 9.17 -15.56 -2.88
N ALA A 132 8.94 -14.28 -3.15
CA ALA A 132 10.02 -13.34 -3.37
C ALA A 132 10.79 -13.06 -2.06
N GLU A 133 12.11 -13.12 -2.10
CA GLU A 133 12.98 -12.82 -0.95
C GLU A 133 12.69 -11.42 -0.37
N THR A 134 12.43 -10.46 -1.26
CA THR A 134 11.99 -9.10 -0.91
C THR A 134 10.90 -8.66 -1.88
N ALA A 135 9.84 -8.05 -1.34
CA ALA A 135 8.77 -7.50 -2.15
C ALA A 135 8.38 -6.10 -1.68
N THR A 136 8.17 -5.19 -2.62
CA THR A 136 7.66 -3.85 -2.36
C THR A 136 6.29 -3.67 -2.97
N ILE A 137 5.37 -3.06 -2.21
CA ILE A 137 4.04 -2.70 -2.69
C ILE A 137 4.03 -1.22 -3.03
N LEU A 138 3.65 -0.89 -4.24
CA LEU A 138 3.47 0.48 -4.71
C LEU A 138 2.02 0.71 -5.10
N TRP A 139 1.38 1.74 -4.56
CA TRP A 139 0.03 2.10 -4.96
C TRP A 139 -0.18 3.60 -5.11
N GLY A 140 -1.17 3.98 -5.88
CA GLY A 140 -1.58 5.35 -6.10
C GLY A 140 -3.03 5.60 -5.71
N MET A 141 -3.63 6.64 -6.28
CA MET A 141 -5.01 7.04 -6.02
C MET A 141 -6.05 5.99 -6.46
N GLY A 142 -5.71 5.09 -7.38
CA GLY A 142 -6.57 3.97 -7.78
C GLY A 142 -6.88 2.98 -6.65
N VAL A 143 -6.19 3.09 -5.50
CA VAL A 143 -6.49 2.36 -4.27
C VAL A 143 -7.31 3.21 -3.30
N CYS A 144 -6.94 4.47 -3.13
CA CYS A 144 -7.44 5.32 -2.06
C CYS A 144 -8.76 6.00 -2.38
N GLN A 145 -9.04 6.27 -3.67
CA GLN A 145 -10.24 7.01 -4.11
C GLN A 145 -11.44 6.10 -4.34
N PHE A 146 -11.68 5.18 -3.43
CA PHE A 146 -12.84 4.31 -3.38
C PHE A 146 -13.52 4.41 -2.02
N ARG A 147 -14.79 4.03 -1.96
CA ARG A 147 -15.53 3.94 -0.69
C ARG A 147 -14.82 3.04 0.32
N GLN A 148 -14.17 1.97 -0.15
CA GLN A 148 -13.37 1.04 0.66
C GLN A 148 -11.85 1.36 0.58
N GLY A 149 -11.45 2.61 0.37
CA GLY A 149 -10.05 2.99 0.24
C GLY A 149 -9.23 2.70 1.50
N VAL A 150 -9.80 2.94 2.67
CA VAL A 150 -9.15 2.65 3.97
C VAL A 150 -8.95 1.15 4.15
N GLU A 151 -9.98 0.36 3.89
CA GLU A 151 -9.94 -1.12 3.98
C GLU A 151 -8.93 -1.69 3.00
N THR A 152 -8.86 -1.15 1.78
CA THR A 152 -7.87 -1.57 0.78
C THR A 152 -6.44 -1.30 1.25
N VAL A 153 -6.17 -0.11 1.82
CA VAL A 153 -4.83 0.22 2.35
C VAL A 153 -4.47 -0.69 3.53
N ARG A 154 -5.43 -0.98 4.41
CA ARG A 154 -5.24 -1.95 5.51
C ARG A 154 -4.92 -3.34 4.97
N ALA A 155 -5.64 -3.81 3.94
CA ALA A 155 -5.38 -5.10 3.33
C ALA A 155 -3.98 -5.18 2.69
N LEU A 156 -3.51 -4.10 2.03
CA LEU A 156 -2.13 -4.02 1.51
C LEU A 156 -1.09 -4.07 2.64
N ALA A 157 -1.34 -3.39 3.74
CA ALA A 157 -0.46 -3.45 4.91
C ALA A 157 -0.45 -4.86 5.53
N SER A 158 -1.63 -5.48 5.67
CA SER A 158 -1.75 -6.86 6.17
C SER A 158 -1.03 -7.87 5.27
N LEU A 159 -1.12 -7.71 3.94
CA LEU A 159 -0.39 -8.54 2.98
C LEU A 159 1.13 -8.45 3.16
N ALA A 160 1.65 -7.24 3.39
CA ALA A 160 3.07 -7.04 3.64
C ALA A 160 3.52 -7.64 4.98
N MET A 161 2.72 -7.49 6.04
CA MET A 161 2.98 -8.08 7.34
C MET A 161 2.91 -9.61 7.29
N LEU A 162 1.91 -10.17 6.59
CA LEU A 162 1.74 -11.61 6.42
C LEU A 162 2.97 -12.29 5.81
N THR A 163 3.70 -11.59 4.96
CA THR A 163 4.87 -12.10 4.24
C THR A 163 6.21 -11.53 4.73
N GLY A 164 6.23 -10.84 5.87
CA GLY A 164 7.44 -10.24 6.45
C GLY A 164 8.12 -9.19 5.56
N ASN A 165 7.36 -8.55 4.64
CA ASN A 165 7.87 -7.54 3.73
C ASN A 165 7.77 -6.12 4.32
N LEU A 166 8.19 -5.97 5.59
CA LEU A 166 8.20 -4.72 6.33
C LEU A 166 9.41 -4.66 7.27
N GLY A 167 9.94 -3.45 7.49
CA GLY A 167 10.99 -3.22 8.48
C GLY A 167 12.40 -3.69 8.09
N LYS A 168 12.63 -4.07 6.85
CA LYS A 168 13.94 -4.48 6.32
C LYS A 168 14.24 -3.77 4.99
N PRO A 169 15.48 -3.75 4.46
CA PRO A 169 15.82 -3.14 3.17
C PRO A 169 15.10 -3.80 1.99
N ASN A 170 14.83 -3.02 0.95
CA ASN A 170 14.31 -3.44 -0.35
C ASN A 170 12.90 -4.05 -0.33
N VAL A 171 12.13 -3.78 0.72
CA VAL A 171 10.72 -4.17 0.86
C VAL A 171 9.85 -2.94 1.02
N GLY A 172 8.61 -3.10 1.43
CA GLY A 172 7.82 -2.02 2.00
C GLY A 172 6.43 -1.83 1.44
N VAL A 173 5.74 -0.95 2.15
CA VAL A 173 4.36 -0.52 1.91
C VAL A 173 4.41 0.95 1.52
N ASN A 174 4.30 1.23 0.23
CA ASN A 174 4.72 2.49 -0.33
C ASN A 174 3.60 3.21 -1.11
N PRO A 175 2.78 4.05 -0.42
CA PRO A 175 1.88 4.97 -1.11
C PRO A 175 2.68 6.00 -1.91
N VAL A 176 2.51 6.02 -3.22
CA VAL A 176 3.14 7.02 -4.08
C VAL A 176 2.16 8.17 -4.30
N ARG A 177 2.36 9.26 -3.57
CA ARG A 177 1.42 10.38 -3.52
C ARG A 177 1.41 11.19 -4.81
N GLY A 178 0.24 11.72 -5.19
CA GLY A 178 0.03 12.40 -6.47
C GLY A 178 0.63 13.80 -6.56
N GLN A 179 0.61 14.56 -5.47
CA GLN A 179 1.06 15.96 -5.46
C GLN A 179 2.53 16.08 -5.04
N ASN A 180 3.17 17.17 -5.50
CA ASN A 180 4.57 17.45 -5.18
C ASN A 180 4.74 17.62 -3.67
N ASN A 181 5.62 16.81 -3.08
CA ASN A 181 5.98 16.86 -1.66
C ASN A 181 4.80 16.92 -0.68
N VAL A 182 3.67 16.29 -1.03
CA VAL A 182 2.50 16.28 -0.13
C VAL A 182 2.81 15.59 1.21
N GLN A 183 3.74 14.66 1.25
CA GLN A 183 4.22 14.07 2.49
C GLN A 183 4.82 15.14 3.40
N GLY A 184 5.79 15.90 2.92
CA GLY A 184 6.41 16.97 3.70
C GLY A 184 5.42 18.09 4.07
N ALA A 185 4.47 18.41 3.19
CA ALA A 185 3.40 19.34 3.52
C ALA A 185 2.55 18.85 4.70
N CYS A 186 2.17 17.56 4.73
CA CYS A 186 1.46 16.97 5.86
C CYS A 186 2.30 16.97 7.14
N ASP A 187 3.60 16.62 7.04
CA ASP A 187 4.54 16.63 8.17
C ASP A 187 4.66 18.02 8.80
N MET A 188 4.56 19.05 7.97
CA MET A 188 4.58 20.46 8.37
C MET A 188 3.21 21.02 8.79
N GLY A 189 2.20 20.19 8.96
CA GLY A 189 0.89 20.57 9.47
C GLY A 189 -0.09 21.10 8.41
N ALA A 190 0.16 20.88 7.12
CA ALA A 190 -0.78 21.25 6.07
C ALA A 190 -1.96 20.24 5.95
N LEU A 191 -2.52 19.89 7.09
CA LEU A 191 -3.74 19.08 7.23
C LEU A 191 -4.76 19.89 8.02
N PHE A 192 -6.05 19.60 7.78
CA PHE A 192 -7.14 20.34 8.41
C PHE A 192 -7.23 20.14 9.95
N ASN A 193 -6.58 19.14 10.50
CA ASN A 193 -6.73 18.69 11.89
C ASN A 193 -5.42 18.55 12.66
N THR A 194 -4.26 18.95 12.10
CA THR A 194 -2.96 18.80 12.78
C THR A 194 -2.07 20.04 12.61
N LEU A 195 -1.17 20.20 13.56
CA LEU A 195 -0.02 21.10 13.55
C LEU A 195 1.24 20.34 13.07
N PRO A 196 2.37 21.03 12.82
CA PRO A 196 3.62 20.36 12.44
C PRO A 196 3.97 19.17 13.32
N GLY A 197 4.42 18.08 12.69
CA GLY A 197 4.71 16.82 13.37
C GLY A 197 3.46 16.05 13.81
N TYR A 198 2.32 16.24 13.13
CA TYR A 198 1.03 15.60 13.41
C TYR A 198 0.49 15.87 14.82
N GLN A 199 0.91 16.96 15.45
CA GLN A 199 0.44 17.34 16.78
C GLN A 199 -0.98 17.91 16.70
N SER A 200 -1.83 17.53 17.68
CA SER A 200 -3.22 18.00 17.73
C SER A 200 -3.31 19.44 18.22
N PHE A 201 -3.96 20.32 17.50
CA PHE A 201 -4.24 21.66 18.00
C PHE A 201 -5.47 21.74 18.92
N ALA A 202 -6.16 20.65 19.12
CA ALA A 202 -7.17 20.54 20.20
C ALA A 202 -6.52 20.41 21.58
N ASP A 203 -5.24 20.07 21.66
CA ASP A 203 -4.46 20.05 22.90
C ASP A 203 -4.05 21.50 23.26
N PRO A 204 -4.49 22.04 24.42
CA PRO A 204 -4.20 23.41 24.81
C PRO A 204 -2.70 23.73 24.97
N GLU A 205 -1.90 22.77 25.43
CA GLU A 205 -0.44 22.97 25.62
C GLU A 205 0.28 23.05 24.28
N ILE A 206 -0.08 22.16 23.35
CA ILE A 206 0.45 22.16 22.00
C ILE A 206 0.02 23.42 21.26
N ASN A 207 -1.24 23.82 21.39
CA ASN A 207 -1.79 25.03 20.80
C ASN A 207 -1.01 26.27 21.29
N ALA A 208 -0.81 26.42 22.60
CA ALA A 208 -0.05 27.50 23.20
C ALA A 208 1.42 27.51 22.76
N LYS A 209 2.06 26.33 22.65
CA LYS A 209 3.42 26.17 22.15
C LYS A 209 3.58 26.75 20.76
N PHE A 210 2.69 26.41 19.82
CA PHE A 210 2.77 26.89 18.45
C PHE A 210 2.37 28.38 18.33
N ALA A 211 1.37 28.84 19.07
CA ALA A 211 1.01 30.25 19.13
C ALA A 211 2.21 31.11 19.54
N LYS A 212 2.91 30.69 20.60
CA LYS A 212 4.13 31.35 21.06
C LYS A 212 5.24 31.30 20.00
N ALA A 213 5.48 30.13 19.38
CA ALA A 213 6.55 29.98 18.38
C ALA A 213 6.30 30.81 17.12
N TRP A 214 5.05 31.01 16.75
CA TRP A 214 4.65 31.83 15.59
C TRP A 214 4.41 33.29 15.92
N GLY A 215 4.50 33.68 17.19
CA GLY A 215 4.34 35.10 17.62
C GLY A 215 2.91 35.60 17.44
N VAL A 216 1.90 34.70 17.51
CA VAL A 216 0.49 35.06 17.38
C VAL A 216 -0.24 34.90 18.74
N PRO A 217 -1.28 35.71 19.01
CA PRO A 217 -1.96 35.66 20.31
C PRO A 217 -2.68 34.31 20.56
N SER A 218 -3.18 33.66 19.53
CA SER A 218 -3.80 32.33 19.59
C SER A 218 -3.87 31.71 18.20
N ILE A 219 -4.04 30.41 18.15
CA ILE A 219 -4.39 29.64 16.94
C ILE A 219 -5.72 28.91 17.17
N PRO A 220 -6.46 28.56 16.10
CA PRO A 220 -7.72 27.82 16.25
C PRO A 220 -7.56 26.54 17.05
N SER A 221 -8.49 26.24 17.93
CA SER A 221 -8.54 24.98 18.70
C SER A 221 -9.47 23.93 18.10
N LYS A 222 -10.12 24.26 16.99
CA LYS A 222 -11.03 23.34 16.27
C LYS A 222 -10.44 22.99 14.92
N PRO A 223 -10.59 21.72 14.49
CA PRO A 223 -10.21 21.30 13.14
C PRO A 223 -10.87 22.17 12.06
N GLY A 224 -10.15 22.33 10.94
CA GLY A 224 -10.73 22.81 9.70
C GLY A 224 -11.75 21.82 9.12
N VAL A 225 -12.34 22.19 7.98
CA VAL A 225 -13.31 21.33 7.28
C VAL A 225 -12.55 20.38 6.34
N PRO A 226 -12.76 19.05 6.43
CA PRO A 226 -12.21 18.13 5.45
C PRO A 226 -12.86 18.34 4.09
N LEU A 227 -12.14 18.03 3.02
CA LEU A 227 -12.73 17.87 1.71
C LEU A 227 -13.58 16.58 1.74
N SER A 228 -14.90 16.73 1.68
CA SER A 228 -15.88 15.63 1.63
C SER A 228 -16.16 15.22 0.19
#